data_b781238bdbab3dd835bad69253153f1c
#
_entry.id   b781238bdbab3dd835bad69253153f1c
#
_cell.length_a   1.000
_cell.length_b   1.000
_cell.length_c   1.000
_cell.angle_alpha   90.00
_cell.angle_beta   90.00
_cell.angle_gamma   90.00
#
_symmetry.space_group_name_H-M   'P 1'
#
loop_
_entity.id
_entity.type
_entity.pdbx_description
1 polymer ?
#
loop_
_entity_poly.entity_id
_entity_poly.type
_entity_poly.pdbx_seq_one_letter_code
_entity_poly.pdbx_strand_id
1 'polypeptide(L)'
;PWYYQQIELGYNYRMTELQAALGVSQMQRLDAFVTRRHQLARRYDELLANLPVTTPWQHPDSHSGLHLYPIRLQLDKIPKSHRHVFESLREQGIGVNVHYIPVHTQPYYQRMGFQPSDFPQAQAYYSEAISLPMYQTLTDAQQDQVVIALGKALAA
;
A
#
# COMPACT_ATOMS: atom_id res chain seq x y z
N PRO A 1 41.91 -15.46 -12.74
CA PRO A 1 40.98 -14.94 -11.72
C PRO A 1 40.69 -13.43 -11.86
N TRP A 2 41.57 -12.67 -12.55
CA TRP A 2 41.45 -11.23 -12.76
C TRP A 2 40.84 -10.84 -14.10
N TYR A 3 40.66 -11.78 -15.04
CA TYR A 3 40.15 -11.48 -16.38
C TYR A 3 38.64 -11.28 -16.35
N TYR A 4 38.17 -10.18 -16.94
CA TYR A 4 36.77 -9.85 -17.20
C TYR A 4 36.65 -9.03 -18.47
N GLN A 5 35.47 -9.05 -19.09
CA GLN A 5 35.13 -8.24 -20.25
C GLN A 5 33.80 -7.55 -20.04
N GLN A 6 33.72 -6.32 -20.55
CA GLN A 6 32.45 -5.63 -20.72
C GLN A 6 31.94 -5.96 -22.13
N ILE A 7 30.87 -6.73 -22.22
CA ILE A 7 30.26 -7.11 -23.51
C ILE A 7 29.08 -6.20 -23.88
N GLU A 8 28.48 -5.51 -22.92
CA GLU A 8 27.40 -4.55 -23.10
C GLU A 8 27.56 -3.36 -22.17
N LEU A 9 26.96 -2.22 -22.56
CA LEU A 9 26.91 -1.05 -21.69
C LEU A 9 25.86 -1.26 -20.58
N GLY A 10 26.27 -1.06 -19.33
CA GLY A 10 25.42 -1.20 -18.17
C GLY A 10 25.67 -0.13 -17.13
N TYR A 11 24.84 -0.12 -16.09
CA TYR A 11 24.99 0.77 -14.95
C TYR A 11 25.77 0.11 -13.82
N ASN A 12 26.45 0.92 -12.99
CA ASN A 12 27.16 0.44 -11.81
C ASN A 12 26.24 0.44 -10.57
N TYR A 13 25.29 -0.51 -10.50
CA TYR A 13 24.33 -0.63 -9.41
C TYR A 13 24.84 -1.51 -8.26
N ARG A 14 25.98 -1.18 -7.70
CA ARG A 14 26.54 -1.92 -6.56
C ARG A 14 26.02 -1.35 -5.26
N MET A 15 25.55 -2.25 -4.39
CA MET A 15 25.21 -1.91 -3.01
C MET A 15 26.49 -1.52 -2.26
N THR A 16 26.46 -0.41 -1.53
CA THR A 16 27.58 0.00 -0.69
C THR A 16 27.62 -0.86 0.58
N GLU A 17 28.81 -0.92 1.22
CA GLU A 17 28.98 -1.65 2.50
C GLU A 17 28.02 -1.13 3.59
N LEU A 18 27.76 0.18 3.64
CA LEU A 18 26.80 0.77 4.58
C LEU A 18 25.37 0.28 4.32
N GLN A 19 24.95 0.23 3.06
CA GLN A 19 23.64 -0.31 2.69
C GLN A 19 23.54 -1.80 2.99
N ALA A 20 24.60 -2.58 2.72
CA ALA A 20 24.67 -3.99 3.01
C ALA A 20 24.59 -4.26 4.52
N ALA A 21 25.34 -3.53 5.33
CA ALA A 21 25.32 -3.64 6.80
C ALA A 21 23.94 -3.33 7.37
N LEU A 22 23.26 -2.29 6.87
CA LEU A 22 21.88 -1.97 7.24
C LEU A 22 20.93 -3.11 6.84
N GLY A 23 21.06 -3.65 5.62
CA GLY A 23 20.27 -4.78 5.13
C GLY A 23 20.42 -6.01 6.03
N VAL A 24 21.63 -6.41 6.37
CA VAL A 24 21.90 -7.54 7.27
C VAL A 24 21.25 -7.32 8.64
N SER A 25 21.38 -6.12 9.21
CA SER A 25 20.73 -5.76 10.48
C SER A 25 19.20 -5.86 10.41
N GLN A 26 18.58 -5.44 9.31
CA GLN A 26 17.12 -5.53 9.13
C GLN A 26 16.65 -6.98 8.96
N MET A 27 17.40 -7.81 8.23
CA MET A 27 17.08 -9.22 8.03
C MET A 27 16.97 -10.00 9.34
N GLN A 28 17.75 -9.66 10.36
CA GLN A 28 17.67 -10.31 11.68
C GLN A 28 16.29 -10.15 12.37
N ARG A 29 15.51 -9.16 11.95
CA ARG A 29 14.18 -8.83 12.51
C ARG A 29 13.03 -9.15 11.56
N LEU A 30 13.32 -9.67 10.36
CA LEU A 30 12.34 -9.84 9.29
C LEU A 30 11.13 -10.66 9.74
N ASP A 31 11.35 -11.83 10.33
CA ASP A 31 10.29 -12.75 10.75
C ASP A 31 9.36 -12.10 11.79
N ALA A 32 9.94 -11.40 12.76
CA ALA A 32 9.17 -10.66 13.77
C ALA A 32 8.32 -9.55 13.13
N PHE A 33 8.87 -8.82 12.17
CA PHE A 33 8.17 -7.76 11.46
C PHE A 33 7.02 -8.31 10.61
N VAL A 34 7.24 -9.39 9.87
CA VAL A 34 6.21 -10.04 9.05
C VAL A 34 5.11 -10.61 9.94
N THR A 35 5.47 -11.29 11.02
CA THR A 35 4.51 -11.83 11.99
C THR A 35 3.61 -10.71 12.56
N ARG A 36 4.19 -9.58 12.98
CA ARG A 36 3.41 -8.45 13.49
C ARG A 36 2.49 -7.84 12.42
N ARG A 37 2.95 -7.71 11.18
CA ARG A 37 2.11 -7.23 10.06
C ARG A 37 0.91 -8.15 9.81
N HIS A 38 1.09 -9.46 9.89
CA HIS A 38 -0.02 -10.42 9.80
C HIS A 38 -1.03 -10.29 10.95
N GLN A 39 -0.58 -10.01 12.19
CA GLN A 39 -1.47 -9.74 13.31
C GLN A 39 -2.30 -8.47 13.06
N LEU A 40 -1.64 -7.40 12.63
CA LEU A 40 -2.32 -6.13 12.31
C LEU A 40 -3.31 -6.29 11.16
N ALA A 41 -2.96 -7.04 10.11
CA ALA A 41 -3.85 -7.29 8.98
C ALA A 41 -5.12 -8.03 9.41
N ARG A 42 -4.99 -9.14 10.15
CA ARG A 42 -6.15 -9.87 10.68
C ARG A 42 -7.04 -8.98 11.54
N ARG A 43 -6.44 -8.14 12.40
CA ARG A 43 -7.20 -7.22 13.22
C ARG A 43 -7.92 -6.16 12.38
N TYR A 44 -7.30 -5.63 11.34
CA TYR A 44 -7.99 -4.75 10.39
C TYR A 44 -9.14 -5.46 9.69
N ASP A 45 -8.97 -6.71 9.24
CA ASP A 45 -10.04 -7.48 8.59
C ASP A 45 -11.26 -7.60 9.52
N GLU A 46 -11.05 -7.86 10.82
CA GLU A 46 -12.10 -7.92 11.82
C GLU A 46 -12.78 -6.56 12.08
N LEU A 47 -11.98 -5.51 12.31
CA LEU A 47 -12.48 -4.18 12.64
C LEU A 47 -13.21 -3.49 11.48
N LEU A 48 -12.84 -3.82 10.25
CA LEU A 48 -13.40 -3.23 9.03
C LEU A 48 -14.59 -4.03 8.47
N ALA A 49 -14.90 -5.20 9.01
CA ALA A 49 -15.90 -6.12 8.47
C ALA A 49 -17.30 -5.49 8.25
N ASN A 50 -17.67 -4.50 9.05
CA ASN A 50 -18.97 -3.83 8.98
C ASN A 50 -18.91 -2.44 8.30
N LEU A 51 -17.77 -2.04 7.78
CA LEU A 51 -17.61 -0.78 7.04
C LEU A 51 -17.76 -1.02 5.53
N PRO A 52 -18.22 -0.03 4.76
CA PRO A 52 -18.40 -0.14 3.32
C PRO A 52 -17.04 -0.06 2.58
N VAL A 53 -16.17 -1.01 2.88
CA VAL A 53 -14.84 -1.16 2.28
C VAL A 53 -14.58 -2.63 1.94
N THR A 54 -13.66 -2.86 1.00
CA THR A 54 -13.15 -4.19 0.67
C THR A 54 -11.70 -4.27 1.14
N THR A 55 -11.40 -5.25 1.99
CA THR A 55 -10.05 -5.52 2.51
C THR A 55 -9.18 -6.26 1.47
N PRO A 56 -7.85 -6.20 1.57
CA PRO A 56 -6.96 -6.84 0.58
C PRO A 56 -7.02 -8.36 0.70
N TRP A 57 -7.54 -9.01 -0.33
CA TRP A 57 -7.56 -10.47 -0.40
C TRP A 57 -6.16 -11.07 -0.51
N GLN A 58 -5.92 -12.16 0.22
CA GLN A 58 -4.68 -12.92 0.18
C GLN A 58 -4.96 -14.36 -0.29
N HIS A 59 -4.17 -14.84 -1.25
CA HIS A 59 -4.28 -16.24 -1.68
C HIS A 59 -3.83 -17.17 -0.55
N PRO A 60 -4.58 -18.26 -0.25
CA PRO A 60 -4.25 -19.16 0.90
C PRO A 60 -2.88 -19.81 0.77
N ASP A 61 -2.38 -20.07 -0.45
CA ASP A 61 -1.07 -20.66 -0.69
C ASP A 61 0.07 -19.62 -0.75
N SER A 62 -0.21 -18.35 -0.40
CA SER A 62 0.78 -17.29 -0.37
C SER A 62 1.05 -16.80 1.03
N HIS A 63 2.31 -16.41 1.31
CA HIS A 63 2.69 -15.75 2.54
C HIS A 63 3.27 -14.37 2.24
N SER A 64 2.40 -13.37 2.21
CA SER A 64 2.77 -11.99 1.88
C SER A 64 3.58 -11.34 3.02
N GLY A 65 4.56 -10.49 2.69
CA GLY A 65 5.21 -9.61 3.66
C GLY A 65 4.32 -8.46 4.16
N LEU A 66 3.11 -8.29 3.60
CA LEU A 66 2.12 -7.27 3.96
C LEU A 66 2.75 -5.88 4.13
N HIS A 67 3.49 -5.46 3.09
CA HIS A 67 4.13 -4.14 3.08
C HIS A 67 3.11 -3.00 3.19
N LEU A 68 1.99 -3.14 2.51
CA LEU A 68 0.85 -2.21 2.52
C LEU A 68 -0.44 -2.93 2.95
N TYR A 69 -1.40 -2.17 3.46
CA TYR A 69 -2.76 -2.62 3.68
C TYR A 69 -3.74 -1.69 2.92
N PRO A 70 -3.89 -1.90 1.59
CA PRO A 70 -4.79 -1.10 0.77
C PRO A 70 -6.22 -1.61 0.89
N ILE A 71 -7.12 -0.75 1.36
CA ILE A 71 -8.57 -0.99 1.27
C ILE A 71 -9.12 -0.39 -0.01
N ARG A 72 -10.27 -0.88 -0.48
CA ARG A 72 -11.04 -0.26 -1.56
C ARG A 72 -12.38 0.22 -1.00
N LEU A 73 -12.72 1.48 -1.24
CA LEU A 73 -13.99 2.06 -0.83
C LEU A 73 -15.12 1.51 -1.71
N GLN A 74 -16.24 1.12 -1.09
CA GLN A 74 -17.48 0.77 -1.81
C GLN A 74 -18.25 2.06 -2.09
N LEU A 75 -17.84 2.79 -3.13
CA LEU A 75 -18.34 4.13 -3.44
C LEU A 75 -19.84 4.19 -3.73
N ASP A 76 -20.44 3.08 -4.11
CA ASP A 76 -21.88 2.92 -4.28
C ASP A 76 -22.67 2.88 -2.93
N LYS A 77 -21.97 2.66 -1.82
CA LYS A 77 -22.54 2.56 -0.47
C LYS A 77 -22.23 3.73 0.45
N ILE A 78 -21.46 4.70 -0.03
CA ILE A 78 -21.08 5.87 0.76
C ILE A 78 -21.46 7.17 0.04
N PRO A 79 -21.87 8.22 0.77
CA PRO A 79 -22.26 9.51 0.16
C PRO A 79 -21.04 10.38 -0.21
N LYS A 80 -19.85 9.97 0.17
CA LYS A 80 -18.60 10.74 0.01
C LYS A 80 -17.77 10.23 -1.16
N SER A 81 -17.05 11.13 -1.83
CA SER A 81 -16.09 10.77 -2.85
C SER A 81 -14.81 10.17 -2.23
N HIS A 82 -14.08 9.36 -2.99
CA HIS A 82 -12.76 8.85 -2.61
C HIS A 82 -11.81 9.97 -2.11
N ARG A 83 -11.76 11.09 -2.84
CA ARG A 83 -10.95 12.25 -2.47
C ARG A 83 -11.36 12.83 -1.11
N HIS A 84 -12.66 12.97 -0.85
CA HIS A 84 -13.15 13.48 0.43
C HIS A 84 -12.76 12.57 1.60
N VAL A 85 -12.92 11.26 1.44
CA VAL A 85 -12.51 10.28 2.48
C VAL A 85 -11.01 10.38 2.74
N PHE A 86 -10.20 10.46 1.68
CA PHE A 86 -8.75 10.61 1.79
C PHE A 86 -8.35 11.90 2.55
N GLU A 87 -8.92 13.04 2.17
CA GLU A 87 -8.65 14.35 2.79
C GLU A 87 -9.10 14.36 4.25
N SER A 88 -10.30 13.84 4.55
CA SER A 88 -10.82 13.73 5.92
C SER A 88 -9.96 12.87 6.84
N LEU A 89 -9.42 11.75 6.36
CA LEU A 89 -8.48 10.94 7.12
C LEU A 89 -7.21 11.72 7.45
N ARG A 90 -6.66 12.45 6.49
CA ARG A 90 -5.47 13.26 6.71
C ARG A 90 -5.71 14.41 7.68
N GLU A 91 -6.84 15.08 7.61
CA GLU A 91 -7.27 16.12 8.56
C GLU A 91 -7.39 15.59 9.99
N GLN A 92 -7.79 14.32 10.15
CA GLN A 92 -7.82 13.63 11.43
C GLN A 92 -6.44 13.10 11.88
N GLY A 93 -5.35 13.43 11.18
CA GLY A 93 -3.99 13.02 11.52
C GLY A 93 -3.64 11.60 11.11
N ILE A 94 -4.44 10.92 10.29
CA ILE A 94 -4.15 9.59 9.78
C ILE A 94 -3.31 9.69 8.51
N GLY A 95 -2.10 9.14 8.54
CA GLY A 95 -1.17 9.11 7.41
C GLY A 95 -1.55 8.07 6.36
N VAL A 96 -2.53 8.39 5.52
CA VAL A 96 -2.95 7.54 4.40
C VAL A 96 -2.27 7.92 3.09
N ASN A 97 -2.21 6.98 2.15
CA ASN A 97 -1.68 7.19 0.81
C ASN A 97 -2.47 6.40 -0.24
N VAL A 98 -2.28 6.76 -1.52
CA VAL A 98 -2.84 6.03 -2.67
C VAL A 98 -1.69 5.38 -3.44
N HIS A 99 -1.69 4.05 -3.52
CA HIS A 99 -0.68 3.27 -4.22
C HIS A 99 -1.33 2.51 -5.41
N TYR A 100 -1.25 2.98 -6.65
CA TYR A 100 -0.66 4.25 -7.11
C TYR A 100 -1.53 4.82 -8.24
N ILE A 101 -1.24 6.05 -8.68
CA ILE A 101 -1.77 6.54 -9.96
C ILE A 101 -1.35 5.55 -11.05
N PRO A 102 -2.28 5.04 -11.88
CA PRO A 102 -1.95 4.04 -12.91
C PRO A 102 -0.86 4.55 -13.86
N VAL A 103 0.16 3.75 -14.09
CA VAL A 103 1.36 4.14 -14.85
C VAL A 103 1.03 4.66 -16.24
N HIS A 104 0.08 4.00 -16.94
CA HIS A 104 -0.34 4.39 -18.28
C HIS A 104 -1.00 5.79 -18.34
N THR A 105 -1.49 6.33 -17.21
CA THR A 105 -2.08 7.68 -17.14
C THR A 105 -1.06 8.77 -16.84
N GLN A 106 0.20 8.41 -16.60
CA GLN A 106 1.26 9.39 -16.42
C GLN A 106 1.59 10.11 -17.73
N PRO A 107 1.93 11.41 -17.72
CA PRO A 107 2.14 12.19 -18.94
C PRO A 107 3.16 11.60 -19.90
N TYR A 108 4.18 10.91 -19.38
CA TYR A 108 5.18 10.23 -20.23
C TYR A 108 4.54 9.14 -21.09
N TYR A 109 3.72 8.27 -20.49
CA TYR A 109 3.07 7.16 -21.19
C TYR A 109 1.90 7.61 -22.06
N GLN A 110 1.20 8.68 -21.66
CA GLN A 110 0.18 9.30 -22.53
C GLN A 110 0.78 9.82 -23.83
N ARG A 111 1.98 10.39 -23.78
CA ARG A 111 2.70 10.80 -25.03
C ARG A 111 3.10 9.62 -25.91
N MET A 112 3.17 8.41 -25.36
CA MET A 112 3.39 7.16 -26.13
C MET A 112 2.10 6.57 -26.71
N GLY A 113 0.95 7.22 -26.49
CA GLY A 113 -0.36 6.83 -27.05
C GLY A 113 -1.29 6.11 -26.09
N PHE A 114 -0.86 5.78 -24.86
CA PHE A 114 -1.73 5.14 -23.89
C PHE A 114 -2.86 6.07 -23.45
N GLN A 115 -4.07 5.48 -23.33
CA GLN A 115 -5.28 6.17 -22.88
C GLN A 115 -5.72 5.65 -21.49
N PRO A 116 -6.43 6.45 -20.68
CA PRO A 116 -6.99 5.99 -19.42
C PRO A 116 -7.88 4.75 -19.55
N SER A 117 -8.58 4.59 -20.67
CA SER A 117 -9.48 3.46 -20.94
C SER A 117 -8.78 2.15 -21.23
N ASP A 118 -7.48 2.13 -21.53
CA ASP A 118 -6.76 0.93 -21.94
C ASP A 118 -6.66 -0.13 -20.83
N PHE A 119 -6.70 0.33 -19.56
CA PHE A 119 -6.59 -0.54 -18.38
C PHE A 119 -7.70 -0.25 -17.37
N PRO A 120 -8.96 -0.63 -17.64
CA PRO A 120 -10.11 -0.26 -16.81
C PRO A 120 -10.03 -0.80 -15.37
N GLN A 121 -9.42 -1.97 -15.16
CA GLN A 121 -9.25 -2.52 -13.81
C GLN A 121 -8.26 -1.69 -12.97
N ALA A 122 -7.20 -1.19 -13.58
CA ALA A 122 -6.25 -0.32 -12.88
C ALA A 122 -6.91 1.03 -12.51
N GLN A 123 -7.76 1.56 -13.38
CA GLN A 123 -8.52 2.78 -13.10
C GLN A 123 -9.56 2.57 -11.99
N ALA A 124 -10.32 1.48 -12.04
CA ALA A 124 -11.28 1.13 -11.01
C ALA A 124 -10.59 0.98 -9.64
N TYR A 125 -9.48 0.26 -9.59
CA TYR A 125 -8.69 0.13 -8.37
C TYR A 125 -8.22 1.50 -7.84
N TYR A 126 -7.64 2.33 -8.69
CA TYR A 126 -7.13 3.65 -8.31
C TYR A 126 -8.22 4.58 -7.76
N SER A 127 -9.42 4.53 -8.35
CA SER A 127 -10.54 5.37 -7.93
C SER A 127 -11.11 5.02 -6.55
N GLU A 128 -10.76 3.87 -6.00
CA GLU A 128 -11.31 3.34 -4.75
C GLU A 128 -10.25 3.11 -3.67
N ALA A 129 -8.98 2.92 -4.04
CA ALA A 129 -7.94 2.42 -3.14
C ALA A 129 -7.40 3.50 -2.19
N ILE A 130 -7.33 3.18 -0.89
CA ILE A 130 -6.62 3.94 0.14
C ILE A 130 -5.77 2.97 0.96
N SER A 131 -4.47 3.23 1.09
CA SER A 131 -3.60 2.43 1.96
C SER A 131 -3.64 2.98 3.38
N LEU A 132 -4.08 2.13 4.31
CA LEU A 132 -4.08 2.43 5.74
C LEU A 132 -2.69 2.25 6.36
N PRO A 133 -2.38 2.90 7.49
CA PRO A 133 -1.13 2.71 8.21
C PRO A 133 -0.84 1.23 8.51
N MET A 134 0.33 0.73 8.09
CA MET A 134 0.78 -0.64 8.29
C MET A 134 2.28 -0.67 8.54
N TYR A 135 2.69 -0.73 9.82
CA TYR A 135 4.09 -0.82 10.21
C TYR A 135 4.21 -1.58 11.53
N GLN A 136 5.35 -2.21 11.77
CA GLN A 136 5.54 -3.18 12.85
C GLN A 136 5.35 -2.64 14.27
N THR A 137 5.55 -1.32 14.47
CA THR A 137 5.36 -0.68 15.79
C THR A 137 3.98 -0.07 15.99
N LEU A 138 3.07 -0.22 15.00
CA LEU A 138 1.68 0.24 15.14
C LEU A 138 1.02 -0.48 16.33
N THR A 139 0.54 0.30 17.30
CA THR A 139 -0.18 -0.24 18.45
C THR A 139 -1.65 -0.50 18.14
N ASP A 140 -2.27 -1.36 18.93
CA ASP A 140 -3.70 -1.66 18.76
C ASP A 140 -4.57 -0.42 18.97
N ALA A 141 -4.21 0.43 19.93
CA ALA A 141 -4.89 1.71 20.16
C ALA A 141 -4.78 2.69 18.97
N GLN A 142 -3.61 2.75 18.32
CA GLN A 142 -3.44 3.53 17.10
C GLN A 142 -4.26 2.95 15.94
N GLN A 143 -4.34 1.63 15.84
CA GLN A 143 -5.16 0.96 14.84
C GLN A 143 -6.66 1.24 15.06
N ASP A 144 -7.13 1.25 16.31
CA ASP A 144 -8.49 1.67 16.65
C ASP A 144 -8.77 3.11 16.22
N GLN A 145 -7.83 4.03 16.45
CA GLN A 145 -7.96 5.42 15.99
C GLN A 145 -8.09 5.51 14.47
N VAL A 146 -7.33 4.72 13.71
CA VAL A 146 -7.45 4.65 12.24
C VAL A 146 -8.86 4.21 11.83
N VAL A 147 -9.39 3.16 12.45
CA VAL A 147 -10.73 2.63 12.11
C VAL A 147 -11.84 3.59 12.50
N ILE A 148 -11.74 4.23 13.67
CA ILE A 148 -12.69 5.27 14.11
C ILE A 148 -12.68 6.46 13.13
N ALA A 149 -11.49 6.93 12.74
CA ALA A 149 -11.36 8.04 11.80
C ALA A 149 -11.93 7.66 10.41
N LEU A 150 -11.69 6.43 9.94
CA LEU A 150 -12.26 5.94 8.70
C LEU A 150 -13.79 5.87 8.78
N GLY A 151 -14.35 5.33 9.85
CA GLY A 151 -15.80 5.30 10.06
C GLY A 151 -16.43 6.69 9.99
N LYS A 152 -15.81 7.70 10.61
CA LYS A 152 -16.27 9.10 10.53
C LYS A 152 -16.16 9.67 9.10
N ALA A 153 -15.08 9.36 8.38
CA ALA A 153 -14.85 9.84 7.03
C ALA A 153 -15.84 9.22 6.01
N LEU A 154 -16.33 8.00 6.27
CA LEU A 154 -17.31 7.30 5.44
C LEU A 154 -18.76 7.72 5.72
N ALA A 155 -19.03 8.23 6.91
CA ALA A 155 -20.38 8.65 7.31
C ALA A 155 -20.85 9.90 6.57
N ALA A 156 -22.17 10.10 6.58
CA ALA A 156 -22.82 11.25 5.94
C ALA A 156 -22.45 12.61 6.57
#